data_80fe914121535078258ddb5fdcc6e88e
#
_entry.id   80fe914121535078258ddb5fdcc6e88e
#
_cell.length_a   1.000
_cell.length_b   1.000
_cell.length_c   1.000
_cell.angle_alpha   90.00
_cell.angle_beta   90.00
_cell.angle_gamma   90.00
#
_symmetry.space_group_name_H-M   'P 1'
#
loop_
_entity.id
_entity.type
_entity.pdbx_description
1 polymer ?
#
loop_
_entity_poly.entity_id
_entity_poly.type
_entity_poly.pdbx_seq_one_letter_code
_entity_poly.pdbx_strand_id
1 'polypeptide(L)'
;MQRIINNPDLVVEDMLKGFIKSHEGILEETDNPRVLKSKFVKNKDRVGIVTGGGSGHKPAFIGYLGENMVDAVAVGEIFSSPTAKAFFDAFVEADCGKGVACLYGNYAGDNMNVKMAAKMAKKAGIEVKTVVANDDVASAPKDEAEKRRGVAGEILMWKCAGAKAAKGASLEEVIETAQKAIDSTRSVGIGLSSCTIPSNGKPNFHIEEGKMEVGIGHHGEPGIDVVDLESADEMAKRMVDIILGDGLFQSGDEAVVLVSGLGATPIMELYILYNKVEELLSEQNIKVYHNYVGNYFTSLDMMGVTLTMMKTDAELKELIDEGVNTPGLVQYRR
;
A
#
# COMPACT_ATOMS: atom_id res chain seq x y z
N MET A 1 -8.18 -23.52 -14.12
CA MET A 1 -7.63 -23.00 -12.86
C MET A 1 -8.55 -23.38 -11.70
N GLN A 2 -8.01 -23.86 -10.57
CA GLN A 2 -8.79 -24.18 -9.37
C GLN A 2 -8.72 -23.00 -8.40
N ARG A 3 -9.89 -22.37 -8.12
CA ARG A 3 -10.00 -21.22 -7.21
C ARG A 3 -11.28 -21.32 -6.36
N ILE A 4 -11.26 -20.71 -5.20
CA ILE A 4 -12.44 -20.61 -4.32
C ILE A 4 -13.22 -19.36 -4.73
N ILE A 5 -13.95 -19.44 -5.82
CA ILE A 5 -14.82 -18.39 -6.37
C ILE A 5 -16.12 -19.00 -6.88
N ASN A 6 -17.17 -18.18 -6.96
CA ASN A 6 -18.44 -18.55 -7.61
C ASN A 6 -18.42 -18.11 -9.08
N ASN A 7 -18.92 -16.92 -9.36
CA ASN A 7 -18.86 -16.33 -10.70
C ASN A 7 -17.61 -15.49 -10.84
N PRO A 8 -16.72 -15.77 -11.82
CA PRO A 8 -15.50 -14.98 -12.03
C PRO A 8 -15.73 -13.48 -12.27
N ASP A 9 -16.88 -13.10 -12.80
CA ASP A 9 -17.24 -11.70 -13.07
C ASP A 9 -17.77 -10.95 -11.83
N LEU A 10 -18.07 -11.68 -10.75
CA LEU A 10 -18.62 -11.13 -9.49
C LEU A 10 -17.66 -11.29 -8.30
N VAL A 11 -16.39 -11.56 -8.55
CA VAL A 11 -15.40 -11.85 -7.51
C VAL A 11 -15.26 -10.70 -6.53
N VAL A 12 -15.28 -9.45 -7.01
CA VAL A 12 -15.14 -8.27 -6.16
C VAL A 12 -16.37 -8.09 -5.27
N GLU A 13 -17.57 -8.22 -5.82
CA GLU A 13 -18.84 -8.14 -5.08
C GLU A 13 -18.95 -9.22 -4.00
N ASP A 14 -18.64 -10.46 -4.36
CA ASP A 14 -18.71 -11.58 -3.42
C ASP A 14 -17.64 -11.45 -2.31
N MET A 15 -16.43 -11.01 -2.67
CA MET A 15 -15.37 -10.72 -1.71
C MET A 15 -15.78 -9.61 -0.75
N LEU A 16 -16.34 -8.49 -1.23
CA LEU A 16 -16.78 -7.37 -0.38
C LEU A 16 -17.84 -7.80 0.62
N LYS A 17 -18.85 -8.58 0.20
CA LYS A 17 -19.88 -9.13 1.10
C LYS A 17 -19.27 -9.97 2.22
N GLY A 18 -18.32 -10.85 1.87
CA GLY A 18 -17.61 -11.69 2.83
C GLY A 18 -16.73 -10.88 3.78
N PHE A 19 -16.00 -9.91 3.24
CA PHE A 19 -15.10 -9.06 3.99
C PHE A 19 -15.84 -8.21 5.05
N ILE A 20 -16.96 -7.59 4.67
CA ILE A 20 -17.78 -6.79 5.58
C ILE A 20 -18.31 -7.66 6.72
N LYS A 21 -18.91 -8.82 6.41
CA LYS A 21 -19.43 -9.74 7.42
C LYS A 21 -18.36 -10.23 8.40
N SER A 22 -17.15 -10.47 7.91
CA SER A 22 -16.05 -10.93 8.78
C SER A 22 -15.46 -9.83 9.66
N HIS A 23 -15.76 -8.54 9.38
CA HIS A 23 -15.21 -7.39 10.09
C HIS A 23 -16.28 -6.39 10.55
N GLU A 24 -17.48 -6.87 10.87
CA GLU A 24 -18.62 -6.04 11.33
C GLU A 24 -18.29 -5.11 12.51
N GLY A 25 -17.30 -5.47 13.35
CA GLY A 25 -16.86 -4.63 14.46
C GLY A 25 -16.07 -3.38 14.04
N ILE A 26 -15.51 -3.37 12.83
CA ILE A 26 -14.57 -2.34 12.34
C ILE A 26 -15.17 -1.56 11.16
N LEU A 27 -15.92 -2.24 10.28
CA LEU A 27 -16.35 -1.72 8.99
C LEU A 27 -17.85 -1.41 8.93
N GLU A 28 -18.19 -0.49 8.03
CA GLU A 28 -19.57 -0.11 7.72
C GLU A 28 -19.74 0.02 6.20
N GLU A 29 -20.86 -0.49 5.67
CA GLU A 29 -21.29 -0.28 4.29
C GLU A 29 -21.73 1.17 4.10
N THR A 30 -21.68 1.64 2.84
CA THR A 30 -22.23 2.93 2.43
C THR A 30 -23.31 2.73 1.38
N ASP A 31 -23.98 3.81 0.96
CA ASP A 31 -24.95 3.76 -0.14
C ASP A 31 -24.30 3.36 -1.48
N ASN A 32 -22.98 3.51 -1.61
CA ASN A 32 -22.23 3.04 -2.76
C ASN A 32 -21.56 1.70 -2.45
N PRO A 33 -21.94 0.57 -3.10
CA PRO A 33 -21.38 -0.76 -2.80
C PRO A 33 -19.88 -0.88 -3.13
N ARG A 34 -19.29 0.12 -3.78
CA ARG A 34 -17.85 0.22 -4.06
C ARG A 34 -17.13 1.20 -3.12
N VAL A 35 -17.77 1.56 -2.02
CA VAL A 35 -17.17 2.39 -0.97
C VAL A 35 -17.42 1.75 0.38
N LEU A 36 -16.34 1.52 1.11
CA LEU A 36 -16.40 1.07 2.50
C LEU A 36 -15.83 2.14 3.41
N LYS A 37 -16.35 2.21 4.64
CA LYS A 37 -15.83 3.11 5.67
C LYS A 37 -15.56 2.40 6.99
N SER A 38 -14.70 3.01 7.78
CA SER A 38 -14.42 2.60 9.15
C SER A 38 -15.52 3.09 10.09
N LYS A 39 -15.91 2.27 11.08
CA LYS A 39 -16.80 2.69 12.17
C LYS A 39 -16.18 3.74 13.10
N PHE A 40 -14.88 3.92 13.04
CA PHE A 40 -14.12 4.88 13.86
C PHE A 40 -14.14 6.33 13.31
N VAL A 41 -14.73 6.57 12.14
CA VAL A 41 -14.91 7.91 11.53
C VAL A 41 -15.78 8.86 12.38
N LYS A 42 -16.40 8.39 13.44
CA LYS A 42 -17.45 9.12 14.20
C LYS A 42 -17.01 10.38 14.95
N ASN A 43 -15.73 10.66 15.08
CA ASN A 43 -15.24 11.89 15.73
C ASN A 43 -15.15 13.02 14.69
N LYS A 44 -16.16 13.89 14.69
CA LYS A 44 -16.35 14.99 13.73
C LYS A 44 -15.35 16.15 13.80
N ASP A 45 -14.19 15.98 14.39
CA ASP A 45 -13.21 17.06 14.60
C ASP A 45 -11.81 16.72 14.08
N ARG A 46 -11.69 15.82 13.11
CA ARG A 46 -10.41 15.44 12.51
C ARG A 46 -10.47 15.38 10.97
N VAL A 47 -9.31 15.41 10.36
CA VAL A 47 -9.14 15.18 8.93
C VAL A 47 -9.49 13.74 8.59
N GLY A 48 -10.29 13.55 7.52
CA GLY A 48 -10.60 12.23 6.98
C GLY A 48 -9.46 11.69 6.12
N ILE A 49 -9.12 10.41 6.26
CA ILE A 49 -8.12 9.73 5.45
C ILE A 49 -8.80 8.82 4.45
N VAL A 50 -8.56 9.06 3.17
CA VAL A 50 -9.14 8.25 2.08
C VAL A 50 -8.04 7.67 1.21
N THR A 51 -8.24 6.45 0.79
CA THR A 51 -7.48 5.81 -0.28
C THR A 51 -8.39 5.04 -1.22
N GLY A 52 -7.84 4.43 -2.24
CA GLY A 52 -8.56 3.56 -3.16
C GLY A 52 -7.62 2.94 -4.17
N GLY A 53 -8.08 1.87 -4.77
CA GLY A 53 -7.32 1.15 -5.77
C GLY A 53 -7.99 -0.15 -6.19
N GLY A 54 -7.32 -0.92 -7.02
CA GLY A 54 -7.80 -2.18 -7.56
C GLY A 54 -7.95 -3.27 -6.51
N SER A 55 -8.83 -4.23 -6.76
CA SER A 55 -9.16 -5.30 -5.81
C SER A 55 -8.18 -6.47 -5.79
N GLY A 56 -7.12 -6.46 -6.57
CA GLY A 56 -6.13 -7.54 -6.65
C GLY A 56 -5.07 -7.59 -5.54
N HIS A 57 -5.09 -6.64 -4.60
CA HIS A 57 -3.94 -6.36 -3.71
C HIS A 57 -4.19 -6.67 -2.22
N LYS A 58 -5.19 -7.48 -1.90
CA LYS A 58 -5.60 -7.72 -0.49
C LYS A 58 -4.42 -8.11 0.42
N PRO A 59 -4.35 -7.51 1.63
CA PRO A 59 -5.36 -6.67 2.29
C PRO A 59 -5.52 -5.25 1.74
N ALA A 60 -4.55 -4.70 0.98
CA ALA A 60 -4.74 -3.38 0.37
C ALA A 60 -5.98 -3.37 -0.56
N PHE A 61 -6.81 -2.39 -0.50
CA PHE A 61 -6.81 -1.16 0.28
C PHE A 61 -7.75 -1.28 1.50
N ILE A 62 -8.85 -2.02 1.38
CA ILE A 62 -9.93 -2.15 2.37
C ILE A 62 -9.49 -2.74 3.72
N GLY A 63 -8.42 -3.53 3.72
CA GLY A 63 -7.84 -4.11 4.93
C GLY A 63 -7.21 -3.06 5.86
N TYR A 64 -7.04 -1.83 5.41
CA TYR A 64 -6.46 -0.74 6.22
C TYR A 64 -7.50 0.27 6.73
N LEU A 65 -8.80 -0.03 6.51
CA LEU A 65 -9.89 0.68 7.16
C LEU A 65 -9.91 0.39 8.66
N GLY A 66 -9.86 1.42 9.48
CA GLY A 66 -9.93 1.23 10.93
C GLY A 66 -9.33 2.37 11.73
N GLU A 67 -9.10 2.10 13.00
CA GLU A 67 -8.63 3.09 13.96
C GLU A 67 -7.21 3.56 13.63
N ASN A 68 -7.01 4.87 13.60
CA ASN A 68 -5.75 5.57 13.38
C ASN A 68 -5.08 5.24 12.02
N MET A 69 -5.85 4.85 11.00
CA MET A 69 -5.31 4.57 9.68
C MET A 69 -6.21 5.16 8.58
N VAL A 70 -6.99 4.38 7.86
CA VAL A 70 -7.85 4.85 6.76
C VAL A 70 -9.30 4.90 7.19
N ASP A 71 -10.02 5.95 6.81
CA ASP A 71 -11.42 6.20 7.17
C ASP A 71 -12.41 5.69 6.12
N ALA A 72 -12.13 5.92 4.83
CA ALA A 72 -12.93 5.39 3.74
C ALA A 72 -12.06 4.95 2.56
N VAL A 73 -12.53 3.94 1.83
CA VAL A 73 -11.83 3.35 0.68
C VAL A 73 -12.76 3.25 -0.51
N ALA A 74 -12.31 3.79 -1.65
CA ALA A 74 -12.91 3.53 -2.95
C ALA A 74 -12.37 2.22 -3.54
N VAL A 75 -13.25 1.33 -4.01
CA VAL A 75 -12.91 -0.02 -4.44
C VAL A 75 -13.05 -0.16 -5.95
N GLY A 76 -11.94 -0.45 -6.62
CA GLY A 76 -11.89 -0.75 -8.05
C GLY A 76 -12.11 -2.22 -8.37
N GLU A 77 -12.20 -2.54 -9.66
CA GLU A 77 -12.12 -3.91 -10.16
C GLU A 77 -10.71 -4.48 -9.97
N ILE A 78 -10.53 -5.76 -10.28
CA ILE A 78 -9.20 -6.37 -10.20
C ILE A 78 -8.26 -5.62 -11.13
N PHE A 79 -7.16 -5.09 -10.57
CA PHE A 79 -6.12 -4.31 -11.25
C PHE A 79 -6.65 -3.08 -12.03
N SER A 80 -7.78 -2.53 -11.60
CA SER A 80 -8.38 -1.34 -12.20
C SER A 80 -8.72 -0.30 -11.16
N SER A 81 -8.45 0.96 -11.49
CA SER A 81 -8.74 2.11 -10.64
C SER A 81 -10.23 2.22 -10.31
N PRO A 82 -10.60 2.59 -9.09
CA PRO A 82 -11.97 2.98 -8.74
C PRO A 82 -12.46 4.14 -9.61
N THR A 83 -13.78 4.21 -9.82
CA THR A 83 -14.38 5.33 -10.55
C THR A 83 -14.25 6.65 -9.78
N ALA A 84 -14.28 7.77 -10.50
CA ALA A 84 -14.32 9.10 -9.88
C ALA A 84 -15.51 9.27 -8.93
N LYS A 85 -16.65 8.63 -9.23
CA LYS A 85 -17.84 8.65 -8.35
C LYS A 85 -17.54 7.90 -7.03
N ALA A 86 -16.86 6.75 -7.08
CA ALA A 86 -16.50 6.01 -5.87
C ALA A 86 -15.51 6.81 -4.99
N PHE A 87 -14.51 7.45 -5.59
CA PHE A 87 -13.63 8.35 -4.83
C PHE A 87 -14.39 9.53 -4.22
N PHE A 88 -15.28 10.16 -4.97
CA PHE A 88 -16.10 11.26 -4.45
C PHE A 88 -16.97 10.81 -3.28
N ASP A 89 -17.64 9.66 -3.40
CA ASP A 89 -18.46 9.12 -2.30
C ASP A 89 -17.60 8.78 -1.08
N ALA A 90 -16.39 8.23 -1.27
CA ALA A 90 -15.45 8.00 -0.19
C ALA A 90 -15.04 9.31 0.51
N PHE A 91 -14.88 10.42 -0.23
CA PHE A 91 -14.62 11.74 0.38
C PHE A 91 -15.79 12.21 1.23
N VAL A 92 -17.03 12.04 0.74
CA VAL A 92 -18.25 12.40 1.50
C VAL A 92 -18.35 11.59 2.80
N GLU A 93 -18.05 10.29 2.73
CA GLU A 93 -18.10 9.39 3.90
C GLU A 93 -17.00 9.66 4.94
N ALA A 94 -15.83 10.15 4.51
CA ALA A 94 -14.71 10.43 5.39
C ALA A 94 -14.69 11.88 5.93
N ASP A 95 -15.41 12.81 5.29
CA ASP A 95 -15.37 14.22 5.70
C ASP A 95 -16.07 14.43 7.05
N CYS A 96 -15.30 14.89 8.01
CA CYS A 96 -15.76 15.28 9.34
C CYS A 96 -15.72 16.80 9.54
N GLY A 97 -15.72 17.59 8.46
CA GLY A 97 -15.70 19.06 8.50
C GLY A 97 -14.31 19.68 8.65
N LYS A 98 -13.24 18.87 8.60
CA LYS A 98 -11.84 19.31 8.61
C LYS A 98 -11.12 19.03 7.29
N GLY A 99 -11.86 18.62 6.25
CA GLY A 99 -11.33 18.22 4.97
C GLY A 99 -10.79 16.77 4.94
N VAL A 100 -10.36 16.36 3.75
CA VAL A 100 -9.98 15.00 3.44
C VAL A 100 -8.57 14.96 2.84
N ALA A 101 -7.69 14.11 3.39
CA ALA A 101 -6.43 13.71 2.78
C ALA A 101 -6.65 12.44 1.96
N CYS A 102 -6.55 12.53 0.63
CA CYS A 102 -6.61 11.39 -0.27
C CYS A 102 -5.19 10.93 -0.62
N LEU A 103 -4.84 9.73 -0.19
CA LEU A 103 -3.49 9.16 -0.22
C LEU A 103 -3.50 7.89 -1.05
N TYR A 104 -2.88 7.88 -2.23
CA TYR A 104 -2.99 6.77 -3.19
C TYR A 104 -1.72 6.59 -4.03
N GLY A 105 -1.60 5.44 -4.71
CA GLY A 105 -0.45 5.10 -5.54
C GLY A 105 -0.45 5.81 -6.89
N ASN A 106 0.73 6.08 -7.42
CA ASN A 106 0.93 6.78 -8.69
C ASN A 106 0.60 5.90 -9.91
N TYR A 107 -0.68 5.82 -10.22
CA TYR A 107 -1.19 5.17 -11.44
C TYR A 107 -2.07 6.13 -12.23
N ALA A 108 -2.00 6.05 -13.57
CA ALA A 108 -2.68 7.01 -14.46
C ALA A 108 -4.21 7.05 -14.25
N GLY A 109 -4.83 5.89 -14.03
CA GLY A 109 -6.27 5.77 -13.78
C GLY A 109 -6.67 6.44 -12.46
N ASP A 110 -5.91 6.18 -11.39
CA ASP A 110 -6.16 6.76 -10.07
C ASP A 110 -5.96 8.27 -10.09
N ASN A 111 -4.86 8.74 -10.68
CA ASN A 111 -4.58 10.18 -10.86
C ASN A 111 -5.72 10.89 -11.58
N MET A 112 -6.25 10.30 -12.65
CA MET A 112 -7.36 10.88 -13.42
C MET A 112 -8.66 10.91 -12.59
N ASN A 113 -9.02 9.78 -11.97
CA ASN A 113 -10.28 9.62 -11.24
C ASN A 113 -10.30 10.44 -9.95
N VAL A 114 -9.20 10.46 -9.19
CA VAL A 114 -9.06 11.30 -7.98
C VAL A 114 -9.15 12.80 -8.35
N LYS A 115 -8.49 13.23 -9.42
CA LYS A 115 -8.59 14.63 -9.89
C LYS A 115 -10.03 15.03 -10.27
N MET A 116 -10.79 14.11 -10.85
CA MET A 116 -12.21 14.34 -11.16
C MET A 116 -13.05 14.37 -9.87
N ALA A 117 -12.83 13.43 -8.96
CA ALA A 117 -13.52 13.35 -7.68
C ALA A 117 -13.27 14.60 -6.81
N ALA A 118 -12.03 15.10 -6.76
CA ALA A 118 -11.67 16.32 -6.03
C ALA A 118 -12.41 17.56 -6.57
N LYS A 119 -12.63 17.64 -7.89
CA LYS A 119 -13.48 18.70 -8.47
C LYS A 119 -14.93 18.58 -8.06
N MET A 120 -15.46 17.35 -7.92
CA MET A 120 -16.81 17.10 -7.41
C MET A 120 -16.91 17.48 -5.93
N ALA A 121 -15.94 17.08 -5.11
CA ALA A 121 -15.84 17.42 -3.69
C ALA A 121 -15.81 18.94 -3.45
N LYS A 122 -15.02 19.67 -4.23
CA LYS A 122 -14.97 21.15 -4.16
C LYS A 122 -16.34 21.79 -4.41
N LYS A 123 -17.13 21.26 -5.35
CA LYS A 123 -18.50 21.75 -5.62
C LYS A 123 -19.46 21.44 -4.46
N ALA A 124 -19.20 20.36 -3.73
CA ALA A 124 -19.95 19.96 -2.53
C ALA A 124 -19.47 20.66 -1.25
N GLY A 125 -18.46 21.54 -1.33
CA GLY A 125 -17.91 22.24 -0.16
C GLY A 125 -16.92 21.45 0.67
N ILE A 126 -16.41 20.31 0.17
CA ILE A 126 -15.42 19.46 0.83
C ILE A 126 -14.03 19.82 0.31
N GLU A 127 -13.12 20.20 1.21
CA GLU A 127 -11.73 20.41 0.87
C GLU A 127 -11.00 19.06 0.79
N VAL A 128 -10.38 18.77 -0.36
CA VAL A 128 -9.59 17.55 -0.57
C VAL A 128 -8.19 17.92 -1.00
N LYS A 129 -7.19 17.38 -0.28
CA LYS A 129 -5.78 17.45 -0.67
C LYS A 129 -5.25 16.04 -0.92
N THR A 130 -4.22 15.91 -1.74
CA THR A 130 -3.71 14.61 -2.17
C THR A 130 -2.21 14.47 -1.95
N VAL A 131 -1.79 13.26 -1.58
CA VAL A 131 -0.39 12.81 -1.71
C VAL A 131 -0.39 11.55 -2.57
N VAL A 132 0.53 11.49 -3.51
CA VAL A 132 0.67 10.38 -4.45
C VAL A 132 1.93 9.59 -4.10
N ALA A 133 1.77 8.32 -3.76
CA ALA A 133 2.89 7.45 -3.44
C ALA A 133 3.68 7.07 -4.70
N ASN A 134 5.01 7.14 -4.60
CA ASN A 134 5.96 6.91 -5.68
C ASN A 134 7.23 6.22 -5.19
N ASP A 135 7.08 5.23 -4.33
CA ASP A 135 8.16 4.57 -3.60
C ASP A 135 8.92 3.49 -4.40
N ASP A 136 8.39 2.99 -5.53
CA ASP A 136 9.01 1.94 -6.33
C ASP A 136 10.21 2.45 -7.12
N VAL A 137 11.42 2.26 -6.57
CA VAL A 137 12.67 2.78 -7.17
C VAL A 137 13.05 2.12 -8.48
N ALA A 138 12.54 0.92 -8.76
CA ALA A 138 12.82 0.20 -10.00
C ALA A 138 11.96 0.67 -11.17
N SER A 139 10.89 1.43 -10.94
CA SER A 139 9.94 1.80 -11.98
C SER A 139 10.30 3.07 -12.77
N ALA A 140 11.19 3.92 -12.24
CA ALA A 140 11.76 5.04 -12.96
C ALA A 140 13.07 5.53 -12.29
N PRO A 141 14.00 6.15 -13.03
CA PRO A 141 15.25 6.65 -12.48
C PRO A 141 15.03 7.79 -11.47
N LYS A 142 16.06 8.10 -10.69
CA LYS A 142 15.96 9.07 -9.58
C LYS A 142 15.60 10.48 -10.02
N ASP A 143 16.09 10.91 -11.17
CA ASP A 143 15.80 12.22 -11.77
C ASP A 143 14.39 12.32 -12.37
N GLU A 144 13.65 11.21 -12.41
CA GLU A 144 12.25 11.11 -12.81
C GLU A 144 11.41 10.44 -11.70
N ALA A 145 11.77 10.62 -10.42
CA ALA A 145 11.12 9.95 -9.29
C ALA A 145 9.61 10.21 -9.20
N GLU A 146 9.13 11.34 -9.72
CA GLU A 146 7.70 11.65 -9.79
C GLU A 146 6.90 10.70 -10.71
N LYS A 147 7.59 9.94 -11.59
CA LYS A 147 7.00 8.92 -12.47
C LYS A 147 6.95 7.53 -11.85
N ARG A 148 7.63 7.34 -10.70
CA ARG A 148 7.66 6.05 -10.01
C ARG A 148 6.26 5.61 -9.59
N ARG A 149 6.04 4.29 -9.60
CA ARG A 149 4.81 3.67 -9.09
C ARG A 149 4.74 3.77 -7.57
N GLY A 150 3.51 3.80 -7.03
CA GLY A 150 3.25 3.56 -5.61
C GLY A 150 3.00 2.07 -5.39
N VAL A 151 3.63 1.50 -4.37
CA VAL A 151 3.48 0.10 -3.98
C VAL A 151 3.33 -0.03 -2.46
N ALA A 152 4.00 -0.95 -1.79
CA ALA A 152 3.79 -1.21 -0.37
C ALA A 152 4.15 -0.04 0.57
N GLY A 153 4.89 0.96 0.10
CA GLY A 153 5.15 2.20 0.85
C GLY A 153 3.90 3.01 1.20
N GLU A 154 2.83 2.84 0.44
CA GLU A 154 1.53 3.44 0.75
C GLU A 154 1.05 3.10 2.17
N ILE A 155 1.32 1.89 2.66
CA ILE A 155 0.91 1.43 3.99
C ILE A 155 1.54 2.29 5.09
N LEU A 156 2.82 2.60 4.95
CA LEU A 156 3.55 3.44 5.91
C LEU A 156 3.09 4.91 5.84
N MET A 157 2.78 5.39 4.62
CA MET A 157 2.16 6.71 4.43
C MET A 157 0.79 6.79 5.11
N TRP A 158 -0.11 5.80 4.91
CA TRP A 158 -1.42 5.77 5.56
C TRP A 158 -1.30 5.70 7.08
N LYS A 159 -0.36 4.90 7.58
CA LYS A 159 -0.13 4.77 9.02
C LYS A 159 0.31 6.07 9.67
N CYS A 160 1.28 6.76 9.07
CA CYS A 160 1.76 8.05 9.59
C CYS A 160 0.67 9.14 9.49
N ALA A 161 -0.01 9.24 8.34
CA ALA A 161 -1.06 10.23 8.14
C ALA A 161 -2.29 9.99 9.04
N GLY A 162 -2.72 8.73 9.17
CA GLY A 162 -3.84 8.35 10.05
C GLY A 162 -3.56 8.65 11.52
N ALA A 163 -2.36 8.31 11.99
CA ALA A 163 -1.90 8.66 13.34
C ALA A 163 -1.83 10.18 13.55
N LYS A 164 -1.34 10.95 12.57
CA LYS A 164 -1.29 12.42 12.61
C LYS A 164 -2.68 13.04 12.69
N ALA A 165 -3.61 12.56 11.83
CA ALA A 165 -5.01 13.00 11.85
C ALA A 165 -5.70 12.66 13.17
N ALA A 166 -5.46 11.47 13.75
CA ALA A 166 -6.01 11.07 15.05
C ALA A 166 -5.55 11.95 16.22
N LYS A 167 -4.37 12.58 16.10
CA LYS A 167 -3.86 13.57 17.07
C LYS A 167 -4.48 14.97 16.90
N GLY A 168 -5.42 15.14 15.96
CA GLY A 168 -6.14 16.41 15.75
C GLY A 168 -5.40 17.41 14.88
N ALA A 169 -4.41 16.99 14.11
CA ALA A 169 -3.67 17.85 13.18
C ALA A 169 -4.57 18.43 12.08
N SER A 170 -4.21 19.59 11.55
CA SER A 170 -4.85 20.23 10.41
C SER A 170 -4.64 19.44 9.11
N LEU A 171 -5.43 19.72 8.07
CA LEU A 171 -5.29 19.07 6.77
C LEU A 171 -3.88 19.29 6.19
N GLU A 172 -3.33 20.50 6.32
CA GLU A 172 -1.96 20.83 5.91
C GLU A 172 -0.93 19.92 6.60
N GLU A 173 -0.98 19.83 7.92
CA GLU A 173 -0.02 19.02 8.69
C GLU A 173 -0.14 17.53 8.37
N VAL A 174 -1.35 17.02 8.10
CA VAL A 174 -1.56 15.62 7.68
C VAL A 174 -0.95 15.37 6.30
N ILE A 175 -1.14 16.29 5.36
CA ILE A 175 -0.57 16.21 3.99
C ILE A 175 0.96 16.31 4.04
N GLU A 176 1.53 17.23 4.81
CA GLU A 176 2.98 17.35 5.00
C GLU A 176 3.58 16.07 5.61
N THR A 177 2.90 15.50 6.60
CA THR A 177 3.31 14.23 7.21
C THR A 177 3.24 13.06 6.23
N ALA A 178 2.16 12.95 5.43
CA ALA A 178 2.02 11.93 4.41
C ALA A 178 3.10 12.04 3.32
N GLN A 179 3.36 13.27 2.86
CA GLN A 179 4.41 13.55 1.88
C GLN A 179 5.79 13.20 2.44
N LYS A 180 6.10 13.61 3.67
CA LYS A 180 7.34 13.27 4.36
C LYS A 180 7.52 11.76 4.49
N ALA A 181 6.46 11.03 4.87
CA ALA A 181 6.52 9.58 5.00
C ALA A 181 6.86 8.91 3.66
N ILE A 182 6.19 9.31 2.56
CA ILE A 182 6.44 8.70 1.25
C ILE A 182 7.79 9.12 0.66
N ASP A 183 8.20 10.37 0.84
CA ASP A 183 9.52 10.87 0.40
C ASP A 183 10.67 10.12 1.12
N SER A 184 10.40 9.67 2.35
CA SER A 184 11.32 8.88 3.17
C SER A 184 11.27 7.37 2.88
N THR A 185 10.47 6.92 1.90
CA THR A 185 10.22 5.50 1.63
C THR A 185 10.76 5.08 0.27
N ARG A 186 11.34 3.87 0.20
CA ARG A 186 11.80 3.21 -1.02
C ARG A 186 11.36 1.76 -1.02
N SER A 187 10.92 1.28 -2.17
CA SER A 187 10.48 -0.10 -2.37
C SER A 187 11.07 -0.70 -3.64
N VAL A 188 11.21 -2.03 -3.65
CA VAL A 188 11.53 -2.81 -4.84
C VAL A 188 10.84 -4.17 -4.76
N GLY A 189 10.30 -4.65 -5.88
CA GLY A 189 9.68 -5.97 -5.99
C GLY A 189 10.58 -6.99 -6.69
N ILE A 190 10.43 -8.28 -6.34
CA ILE A 190 10.91 -9.43 -7.11
C ILE A 190 9.71 -10.35 -7.35
N GLY A 191 9.45 -10.69 -8.63
CA GLY A 191 8.45 -11.66 -9.04
C GLY A 191 9.08 -12.99 -9.41
N LEU A 192 8.42 -14.09 -8.98
CA LEU A 192 8.83 -15.48 -9.25
C LEU A 192 7.80 -16.23 -10.08
N SER A 193 6.59 -15.72 -10.20
CA SER A 193 5.56 -16.26 -11.08
C SER A 193 4.62 -15.15 -11.56
N SER A 194 3.85 -15.45 -12.62
CA SER A 194 2.73 -14.61 -13.00
C SER A 194 1.60 -14.69 -11.97
N CYS A 195 0.65 -13.75 -12.06
CA CYS A 195 -0.66 -13.89 -11.43
C CYS A 195 -1.75 -14.17 -12.47
N THR A 196 -2.89 -14.68 -12.01
CA THR A 196 -4.00 -15.04 -12.89
C THR A 196 -5.24 -14.23 -12.52
N ILE A 197 -5.74 -13.45 -13.48
CA ILE A 197 -6.99 -12.68 -13.30
C ILE A 197 -8.17 -13.66 -13.40
N PRO A 198 -9.06 -13.73 -12.39
CA PRO A 198 -10.16 -14.69 -12.36
C PRO A 198 -11.09 -14.64 -13.57
N SER A 199 -11.45 -13.45 -14.05
CA SER A 199 -12.41 -13.27 -15.15
C SER A 199 -11.97 -13.86 -16.49
N ASN A 200 -10.65 -13.90 -16.77
CA ASN A 200 -10.13 -14.47 -18.00
C ASN A 200 -9.46 -15.85 -17.82
N GLY A 201 -9.16 -16.23 -16.57
CA GLY A 201 -8.56 -17.52 -16.22
C GLY A 201 -7.15 -17.75 -16.77
N LYS A 202 -6.49 -16.70 -17.26
CA LYS A 202 -5.15 -16.77 -17.87
C LYS A 202 -4.14 -15.97 -17.09
N PRO A 203 -2.86 -16.38 -17.10
CA PRO A 203 -1.76 -15.56 -16.62
C PRO A 203 -1.74 -14.21 -17.35
N ASN A 204 -1.46 -13.14 -16.61
CA ASN A 204 -1.39 -11.78 -17.19
C ASN A 204 -0.02 -11.47 -17.81
N PHE A 205 1.03 -12.21 -17.43
CA PHE A 205 2.38 -12.18 -17.99
C PHE A 205 3.04 -13.54 -17.80
N HIS A 206 4.32 -13.69 -18.14
CA HIS A 206 5.05 -14.96 -18.00
C HIS A 206 6.46 -14.70 -17.46
N ILE A 207 6.85 -15.49 -16.45
CA ILE A 207 8.24 -15.63 -16.00
C ILE A 207 8.64 -17.07 -16.28
N GLU A 208 9.75 -17.27 -16.97
CA GLU A 208 10.26 -18.62 -17.29
C GLU A 208 10.70 -19.35 -16.01
N GLU A 209 10.55 -20.70 -16.02
CA GLU A 209 11.03 -21.55 -14.93
C GLU A 209 12.55 -21.36 -14.73
N GLY A 210 12.98 -21.21 -13.48
CA GLY A 210 14.38 -20.92 -13.14
C GLY A 210 14.79 -19.46 -13.32
N LYS A 211 13.83 -18.56 -13.59
CA LYS A 211 14.06 -17.11 -13.68
C LYS A 211 13.30 -16.35 -12.61
N MET A 212 13.73 -15.12 -12.35
CA MET A 212 13.01 -14.14 -11.55
C MET A 212 13.06 -12.77 -12.22
N GLU A 213 12.03 -11.95 -11.99
CA GLU A 213 11.94 -10.58 -12.51
C GLU A 213 12.18 -9.58 -11.40
N VAL A 214 13.18 -8.73 -11.56
CA VAL A 214 13.60 -7.70 -10.60
C VAL A 214 12.90 -6.39 -10.91
N GLY A 215 12.25 -5.79 -9.92
CA GLY A 215 11.53 -4.52 -10.08
C GLY A 215 10.15 -4.66 -10.70
N ILE A 216 9.57 -5.86 -10.69
CA ILE A 216 8.21 -6.10 -11.21
C ILE A 216 7.18 -5.26 -10.47
N GLY A 217 6.20 -4.72 -11.21
CA GLY A 217 5.04 -4.06 -10.64
C GLY A 217 3.96 -5.02 -10.17
N HIS A 218 3.06 -4.53 -9.34
CA HIS A 218 1.98 -5.34 -8.74
C HIS A 218 0.89 -5.79 -9.74
N HIS A 219 0.82 -5.21 -10.95
CA HIS A 219 -0.06 -5.69 -12.02
C HIS A 219 0.70 -6.51 -13.07
N GLY A 220 2.00 -6.80 -12.83
CA GLY A 220 2.88 -7.45 -13.79
C GLY A 220 3.51 -6.45 -14.77
N GLU A 221 3.59 -5.17 -14.42
CA GLU A 221 4.37 -4.21 -15.20
C GLU A 221 5.84 -4.64 -15.21
N PRO A 222 6.51 -4.60 -16.38
CA PRO A 222 7.90 -5.03 -16.50
C PRO A 222 8.82 -4.38 -15.48
N GLY A 223 9.73 -5.18 -14.95
CA GLY A 223 10.81 -4.74 -14.07
C GLY A 223 11.99 -4.18 -14.84
N ILE A 224 13.14 -4.10 -14.17
CA ILE A 224 14.40 -3.61 -14.73
C ILE A 224 15.26 -4.72 -15.35
N ASP A 225 15.08 -5.96 -14.90
CA ASP A 225 15.86 -7.10 -15.37
C ASP A 225 15.15 -8.44 -15.10
N VAL A 226 15.47 -9.44 -15.94
CA VAL A 226 15.07 -10.84 -15.75
C VAL A 226 16.35 -11.66 -15.65
N VAL A 227 16.57 -12.25 -14.49
CA VAL A 227 17.82 -12.98 -14.17
C VAL A 227 17.51 -14.43 -13.76
N ASP A 228 18.55 -15.27 -13.65
CA ASP A 228 18.42 -16.60 -13.08
C ASP A 228 17.91 -16.52 -11.64
N LEU A 229 17.13 -17.53 -11.23
CA LEU A 229 16.61 -17.63 -9.88
C LEU A 229 17.77 -17.66 -8.88
N GLU A 230 17.74 -16.75 -7.94
CA GLU A 230 18.74 -16.59 -6.87
C GLU A 230 18.27 -17.26 -5.58
N SER A 231 19.20 -17.46 -4.65
CA SER A 231 18.88 -17.82 -3.27
C SER A 231 18.22 -16.65 -2.52
N ALA A 232 17.56 -16.90 -1.41
CA ALA A 232 16.93 -15.85 -0.60
C ALA A 232 17.94 -14.79 -0.13
N ASP A 233 19.18 -15.19 0.19
CA ASP A 233 20.25 -14.28 0.60
C ASP A 233 20.70 -13.36 -0.54
N GLU A 234 20.82 -13.89 -1.76
CA GLU A 234 21.16 -13.14 -2.94
C GLU A 234 20.02 -12.18 -3.34
N MET A 235 18.76 -12.64 -3.28
CA MET A 235 17.58 -11.77 -3.48
C MET A 235 17.55 -10.63 -2.46
N ALA A 236 17.75 -10.92 -1.17
CA ALA A 236 17.81 -9.91 -0.12
C ALA A 236 18.91 -8.88 -0.39
N LYS A 237 20.11 -9.35 -0.76
CA LYS A 237 21.23 -8.48 -1.10
C LYS A 237 20.89 -7.57 -2.29
N ARG A 238 20.33 -8.14 -3.35
CA ARG A 238 19.93 -7.39 -4.56
C ARG A 238 18.92 -6.30 -4.22
N MET A 239 17.88 -6.63 -3.45
CA MET A 239 16.83 -5.68 -3.05
C MET A 239 17.39 -4.55 -2.17
N VAL A 240 18.22 -4.89 -1.19
CA VAL A 240 18.87 -3.90 -0.31
C VAL A 240 19.80 -3.01 -1.13
N ASP A 241 20.63 -3.58 -2.01
CA ASP A 241 21.55 -2.81 -2.86
C ASP A 241 20.80 -1.81 -3.78
N ILE A 242 19.67 -2.22 -4.36
CA ILE A 242 18.82 -1.36 -5.20
C ILE A 242 18.25 -0.19 -4.37
N ILE A 243 17.71 -0.47 -3.19
CA ILE A 243 17.13 0.56 -2.32
C ILE A 243 18.21 1.53 -1.83
N LEU A 244 19.34 1.03 -1.35
CA LEU A 244 20.43 1.86 -0.87
C LEU A 244 21.10 2.66 -2.01
N GLY A 245 21.14 2.08 -3.21
CA GLY A 245 21.66 2.72 -4.44
C GLY A 245 20.87 3.97 -4.84
N ASP A 246 19.60 4.12 -4.42
CA ASP A 246 18.82 5.35 -4.62
C ASP A 246 19.33 6.54 -3.76
N GLY A 247 20.18 6.27 -2.76
CA GLY A 247 20.93 7.29 -2.02
C GLY A 247 20.10 8.05 -0.97
N LEU A 248 18.99 7.49 -0.51
CA LEU A 248 18.21 8.05 0.60
C LEU A 248 18.83 7.71 1.95
N PHE A 249 19.34 6.48 2.11
CA PHE A 249 19.85 5.97 3.38
C PHE A 249 21.36 6.20 3.51
N GLN A 250 21.79 6.43 4.75
CA GLN A 250 23.20 6.62 5.11
C GLN A 250 23.53 5.83 6.39
N SER A 251 24.82 5.56 6.61
CA SER A 251 25.28 4.95 7.86
C SER A 251 24.84 5.76 9.08
N GLY A 252 24.27 5.09 10.07
CA GLY A 252 23.72 5.68 11.29
C GLY A 252 22.21 5.96 11.23
N ASP A 253 21.58 5.78 10.07
CA ASP A 253 20.13 5.94 9.95
C ASP A 253 19.36 4.81 10.65
N GLU A 254 18.09 5.07 10.94
CA GLU A 254 17.13 4.08 11.41
C GLU A 254 15.99 3.95 10.40
N ALA A 255 15.52 2.72 10.18
CA ALA A 255 14.51 2.41 9.19
C ALA A 255 13.36 1.55 9.75
N VAL A 256 12.15 1.80 9.24
CA VAL A 256 11.07 0.80 9.27
C VAL A 256 11.23 -0.08 8.04
N VAL A 257 11.21 -1.40 8.25
CA VAL A 257 11.33 -2.39 7.18
C VAL A 257 10.02 -3.15 7.03
N LEU A 258 9.48 -3.20 5.81
CA LEU A 258 8.29 -3.97 5.49
C LEU A 258 8.63 -4.97 4.38
N VAL A 259 8.50 -6.26 4.68
CA VAL A 259 8.62 -7.36 3.73
C VAL A 259 7.22 -7.90 3.45
N SER A 260 6.73 -7.64 2.25
CA SER A 260 5.40 -8.06 1.82
C SER A 260 5.47 -9.13 0.74
N GLY A 261 4.95 -10.31 1.02
CA GLY A 261 4.71 -11.30 -0.03
C GLY A 261 3.70 -10.79 -1.07
N LEU A 262 3.81 -11.28 -2.29
CA LEU A 262 2.91 -10.90 -3.39
C LEU A 262 1.62 -11.74 -3.46
N GLY A 263 1.40 -12.62 -2.48
CA GLY A 263 0.16 -13.37 -2.31
C GLY A 263 0.31 -14.89 -2.27
N ALA A 264 1.18 -15.46 -3.11
CA ALA A 264 1.43 -16.90 -3.14
C ALA A 264 2.70 -17.34 -2.40
N THR A 265 3.54 -16.42 -1.97
CA THR A 265 4.78 -16.73 -1.25
C THR A 265 4.47 -17.20 0.17
N PRO A 266 4.93 -18.40 0.59
CA PRO A 266 4.76 -18.85 1.97
C PRO A 266 5.39 -17.89 2.97
N ILE A 267 4.68 -17.63 4.07
CA ILE A 267 5.17 -16.70 5.11
C ILE A 267 6.55 -17.09 5.66
N MET A 268 6.86 -18.38 5.71
CA MET A 268 8.15 -18.90 6.15
C MET A 268 9.31 -18.37 5.28
N GLU A 269 9.09 -18.26 3.98
CA GLU A 269 10.11 -17.75 3.03
C GLU A 269 10.34 -16.25 3.21
N LEU A 270 9.30 -15.49 3.57
CA LEU A 270 9.44 -14.06 3.90
C LEU A 270 10.32 -13.84 5.16
N TYR A 271 10.24 -14.72 6.16
CA TYR A 271 11.12 -14.66 7.32
C TYR A 271 12.57 -15.03 6.98
N ILE A 272 12.79 -15.97 6.06
CA ILE A 272 14.14 -16.30 5.55
C ILE A 272 14.76 -15.07 4.89
N LEU A 273 14.02 -14.42 3.98
CA LEU A 273 14.48 -13.19 3.32
C LEU A 273 14.75 -12.08 4.34
N TYR A 274 13.80 -11.82 5.27
CA TYR A 274 13.94 -10.77 6.27
C TYR A 274 15.18 -10.94 7.14
N ASN A 275 15.52 -12.18 7.55
CA ASN A 275 16.72 -12.44 8.32
C ASN A 275 17.96 -11.86 7.63
N LYS A 276 18.10 -12.10 6.33
CA LYS A 276 19.25 -11.59 5.56
C LYS A 276 19.17 -10.07 5.33
N VAL A 277 17.99 -9.53 5.13
CA VAL A 277 17.78 -8.06 5.01
C VAL A 277 18.28 -7.35 6.27
N GLU A 278 17.94 -7.85 7.47
CA GLU A 278 18.35 -7.25 8.74
C GLU A 278 19.89 -7.31 8.93
N GLU A 279 20.50 -8.46 8.62
CA GLU A 279 21.97 -8.61 8.65
C GLU A 279 22.66 -7.58 7.74
N LEU A 280 22.21 -7.46 6.47
CA LEU A 280 22.78 -6.52 5.49
C LEU A 280 22.63 -5.05 5.93
N LEU A 281 21.49 -4.68 6.51
CA LEU A 281 21.30 -3.32 7.05
C LEU A 281 22.21 -3.06 8.24
N SER A 282 22.38 -4.04 9.13
CA SER A 282 23.32 -3.95 10.26
C SER A 282 24.76 -3.77 9.79
N GLU A 283 25.20 -4.49 8.75
CA GLU A 283 26.52 -4.33 8.13
C GLU A 283 26.75 -2.92 7.57
N GLN A 284 25.68 -2.24 7.09
CA GLN A 284 25.70 -0.86 6.63
C GLN A 284 25.52 0.16 7.78
N ASN A 285 25.47 -0.30 9.04
CA ASN A 285 25.18 0.51 10.21
C ASN A 285 23.83 1.25 10.10
N ILE A 286 22.82 0.60 9.49
CA ILE A 286 21.43 1.06 9.44
C ILE A 286 20.63 0.19 10.41
N LYS A 287 20.04 0.82 11.42
CA LYS A 287 19.29 0.10 12.46
C LYS A 287 17.83 -0.10 12.06
N VAL A 288 17.32 -1.32 12.16
CA VAL A 288 15.88 -1.57 12.03
C VAL A 288 15.17 -1.08 13.29
N TYR A 289 14.39 0.00 13.15
CA TYR A 289 13.59 0.57 14.23
C TYR A 289 12.32 -0.26 14.48
N HIS A 290 11.64 -0.63 13.39
CA HIS A 290 10.45 -1.45 13.40
C HIS A 290 10.38 -2.29 12.13
N ASN A 291 9.69 -3.44 12.19
CA ASN A 291 9.51 -4.28 11.01
C ASN A 291 8.09 -4.85 10.90
N TYR A 292 7.70 -5.14 9.66
CA TYR A 292 6.49 -5.86 9.29
C TYR A 292 6.87 -6.95 8.30
N VAL A 293 6.52 -8.20 8.57
CA VAL A 293 6.77 -9.35 7.68
C VAL A 293 5.47 -10.12 7.48
N GLY A 294 4.97 -10.19 6.25
CA GLY A 294 3.69 -10.83 5.96
C GLY A 294 3.17 -10.49 4.57
N ASN A 295 1.89 -10.73 4.34
CA ASN A 295 1.19 -10.28 3.13
C ASN A 295 0.46 -8.97 3.45
N TYR A 296 1.03 -7.85 3.04
CA TYR A 296 0.48 -6.52 3.31
C TYR A 296 -0.02 -5.80 2.05
N PHE A 297 0.66 -6.01 0.92
CA PHE A 297 0.27 -5.48 -0.39
C PHE A 297 0.60 -6.54 -1.44
N THR A 298 -0.43 -7.25 -1.93
CA THR A 298 -0.24 -8.43 -2.77
C THR A 298 -0.59 -8.19 -4.23
N SER A 299 -0.48 -9.24 -5.04
CA SER A 299 -0.88 -9.27 -6.45
C SER A 299 -1.54 -10.62 -6.76
N LEU A 300 -2.75 -10.84 -6.23
CA LEU A 300 -3.51 -12.09 -6.37
C LEU A 300 -2.67 -13.32 -5.93
N ASP A 301 -2.39 -14.22 -6.86
CA ASP A 301 -1.61 -15.46 -6.69
C ASP A 301 -0.17 -15.35 -7.23
N MET A 302 0.38 -14.15 -7.33
CA MET A 302 1.77 -13.95 -7.71
C MET A 302 2.69 -14.48 -6.60
N MET A 303 3.68 -15.29 -6.98
CA MET A 303 4.78 -15.64 -6.11
C MET A 303 5.88 -14.57 -6.24
N GLY A 304 6.38 -14.10 -5.12
CA GLY A 304 7.39 -13.04 -5.07
C GLY A 304 7.27 -12.22 -3.80
N VAL A 305 7.99 -11.12 -3.75
CA VAL A 305 8.12 -10.29 -2.54
C VAL A 305 8.40 -8.83 -2.90
N THR A 306 7.89 -7.89 -2.10
CA THR A 306 8.28 -6.48 -2.10
C THR A 306 9.00 -6.15 -0.80
N LEU A 307 10.19 -5.59 -0.90
CA LEU A 307 10.92 -4.96 0.21
C LEU A 307 10.64 -3.47 0.17
N THR A 308 10.18 -2.93 1.30
CA THR A 308 9.95 -1.51 1.52
C THR A 308 10.74 -1.04 2.73
N MET A 309 11.43 0.07 2.61
CA MET A 309 12.18 0.68 3.70
C MET A 309 11.79 2.16 3.83
N MET A 310 11.42 2.59 5.04
CA MET A 310 11.18 4.00 5.36
C MET A 310 12.24 4.50 6.33
N LYS A 311 13.02 5.51 5.92
CA LYS A 311 13.93 6.24 6.81
C LYS A 311 13.12 7.00 7.85
N THR A 312 13.50 6.91 9.12
CA THR A 312 12.77 7.51 10.22
C THR A 312 13.49 8.69 10.84
N ASP A 313 12.71 9.66 11.30
CA ASP A 313 13.10 10.68 12.26
C ASP A 313 12.23 10.55 13.53
N ALA A 314 12.34 11.52 14.44
CA ALA A 314 11.60 11.48 15.71
C ALA A 314 10.08 11.50 15.50
N GLU A 315 9.58 12.30 14.54
CA GLU A 315 8.14 12.39 14.26
C GLU A 315 7.61 11.10 13.63
N LEU A 316 8.28 10.57 12.59
CA LEU A 316 7.84 9.35 11.92
C LEU A 316 7.87 8.15 12.87
N LYS A 317 8.85 8.08 13.79
CA LYS A 317 8.87 7.05 14.85
C LYS A 317 7.67 7.13 15.76
N GLU A 318 7.36 8.33 16.28
CA GLU A 318 6.19 8.55 17.12
C GLU A 318 4.90 8.11 16.43
N LEU A 319 4.75 8.40 15.13
CA LEU A 319 3.55 8.06 14.35
C LEU A 319 3.49 6.57 14.02
N ILE A 320 4.62 5.92 13.76
CA ILE A 320 4.71 4.46 13.57
C ILE A 320 4.39 3.71 14.86
N ASP A 321 4.75 4.25 16.02
CA ASP A 321 4.49 3.63 17.33
C ASP A 321 3.03 3.74 17.77
N GLU A 322 2.21 4.59 17.15
CA GLU A 322 0.78 4.67 17.47
C GLU A 322 0.07 3.36 17.17
N GLY A 323 -0.88 3.01 18.05
CA GLY A 323 -1.70 1.83 17.87
C GLY A 323 -2.64 1.95 16.66
N VAL A 324 -2.84 0.86 15.95
CA VAL A 324 -3.85 0.74 14.88
C VAL A 324 -4.67 -0.53 15.05
N ASN A 325 -5.94 -0.47 14.65
CA ASN A 325 -6.84 -1.61 14.65
C ASN A 325 -7.60 -1.64 13.32
N THR A 326 -7.08 -2.44 12.39
CA THR A 326 -7.65 -2.66 11.05
C THR A 326 -7.67 -4.15 10.71
N PRO A 327 -8.45 -4.61 9.74
CA PRO A 327 -8.42 -6.01 9.30
C PRO A 327 -7.03 -6.51 8.86
N GLY A 328 -6.24 -5.65 8.21
CA GLY A 328 -4.93 -6.00 7.66
C GLY A 328 -3.72 -5.69 8.54
N LEU A 329 -3.92 -4.89 9.59
CA LEU A 329 -2.85 -4.51 10.51
C LEU A 329 -3.43 -4.21 11.89
N VAL A 330 -2.95 -4.97 12.89
CA VAL A 330 -3.23 -4.69 14.30
C VAL A 330 -1.89 -4.46 15.00
N GLN A 331 -1.75 -3.30 15.62
CA GLN A 331 -0.56 -2.94 16.39
C GLN A 331 -0.99 -2.23 17.67
N TYR A 332 -0.45 -2.66 18.80
CA TYR A 332 -0.57 -1.92 20.05
C TYR A 332 0.40 -0.73 20.05
N ARG A 333 0.02 0.35 20.71
CA ARG A 333 0.90 1.49 20.90
C ARG A 333 2.16 1.05 21.67
N ARG A 334 3.32 1.49 21.23
CA ARG A 334 4.62 1.27 21.89
C ARG A 334 4.96 2.38 22.86
#